data_791681c858d0b097a9ef3b166ff0bbb6
#
_entry.id   791681c858d0b097a9ef3b166ff0bbb6
#
_cell.length_a   1.000
_cell.length_b   1.000
_cell.length_c   1.000
_cell.angle_alpha   90.00
_cell.angle_beta   90.00
_cell.angle_gamma   90.00
#
_symmetry.space_group_name_H-M   'P 1'
#
loop_
_entity.id
_entity.type
_entity.pdbx_description
1 polymer ?
#
loop_
_entity_poly.entity_id
_entity_poly.type
_entity_poly.pdbx_seq_one_letter_code
_entity_poly.pdbx_strand_id
1 'polypeptide(L)'
;MATLGELVVTTGLTVTAMATAVPTLQAGLDDARVAGAARYLSSRLAESRMEAIQRSRRVAMRFADVDAQYAFTVYEDGNGNGVLMSDIRRGIDRPIHGPERLSDNFRNVEFGALPMLPPIEPGDSPPGTDPIRLGTGRSVSFNPLGQATSGTIYLTGRNHAQYAVRVFGASGKIRVYRYNWRGGTWAPL
;
A
#
# COMPACT_ATOMS: atom_id res chain seq x y z
N MET A 1 -11.53 -55.48 -5.88
CA MET A 1 -10.41 -55.16 -6.78
C MET A 1 -10.88 -53.97 -7.64
N ALA A 2 -10.17 -52.87 -7.55
CA ALA A 2 -10.51 -51.72 -8.41
C ALA A 2 -10.14 -52.08 -9.86
N THR A 3 -11.01 -51.77 -10.81
CA THR A 3 -10.76 -52.01 -12.22
C THR A 3 -9.83 -50.92 -12.80
N LEU A 4 -9.11 -51.23 -13.85
CA LEU A 4 -8.22 -50.26 -14.52
C LEU A 4 -9.01 -49.01 -14.95
N GLY A 5 -10.28 -49.17 -15.32
CA GLY A 5 -11.19 -48.06 -15.65
C GLY A 5 -11.51 -47.15 -14.48
N GLU A 6 -11.73 -47.71 -13.27
CA GLU A 6 -11.96 -46.92 -12.06
C GLU A 6 -10.71 -46.11 -11.66
N LEU A 7 -9.54 -46.68 -11.85
CA LEU A 7 -8.27 -46.03 -11.59
C LEU A 7 -8.02 -44.86 -12.55
N VAL A 8 -8.33 -44.99 -13.82
CA VAL A 8 -8.21 -43.94 -14.83
C VAL A 8 -9.20 -42.82 -14.58
N VAL A 9 -10.46 -43.15 -14.24
CA VAL A 9 -11.49 -42.16 -13.92
C VAL A 9 -11.16 -41.38 -12.64
N THR A 10 -10.72 -42.06 -11.58
CA THR A 10 -10.38 -41.39 -10.30
C THR A 10 -9.13 -40.51 -10.43
N THR A 11 -8.09 -40.98 -11.17
CA THR A 11 -6.90 -40.13 -11.45
C THR A 11 -7.26 -38.96 -12.35
N GLY A 12 -8.10 -39.13 -13.38
CA GLY A 12 -8.58 -38.03 -14.21
C GLY A 12 -9.37 -36.97 -13.43
N LEU A 13 -10.24 -37.43 -12.53
CA LEU A 13 -11.04 -36.52 -11.69
C LEU A 13 -10.19 -35.72 -10.69
N THR A 14 -9.20 -36.39 -10.06
CA THR A 14 -8.29 -35.73 -9.11
C THR A 14 -7.38 -34.70 -9.81
N VAL A 15 -6.87 -34.99 -10.98
CA VAL A 15 -6.04 -34.08 -11.78
C VAL A 15 -6.86 -32.84 -12.20
N THR A 16 -8.12 -33.06 -12.63
CA THR A 16 -9.00 -31.93 -13.03
C THR A 16 -9.36 -31.05 -11.82
N ALA A 17 -9.63 -31.64 -10.67
CA ALA A 17 -9.90 -30.89 -9.44
C ALA A 17 -8.70 -30.06 -8.98
N MET A 18 -7.48 -30.61 -9.05
CA MET A 18 -6.25 -29.90 -8.71
C MET A 18 -5.96 -28.75 -9.69
N ALA A 19 -6.22 -28.93 -10.99
CA ALA A 19 -5.99 -27.91 -12.00
C ALA A 19 -6.83 -26.63 -11.79
N THR A 20 -8.02 -26.74 -11.18
CA THR A 20 -8.88 -25.59 -10.87
C THR A 20 -8.66 -25.02 -9.47
N ALA A 21 -8.26 -25.84 -8.49
CA ALA A 21 -8.09 -25.42 -7.10
C ALA A 21 -6.81 -24.57 -6.90
N VAL A 22 -5.70 -24.93 -7.56
CA VAL A 22 -4.41 -24.23 -7.36
C VAL A 22 -4.47 -22.75 -7.75
N PRO A 23 -5.00 -22.33 -8.92
CA PRO A 23 -5.07 -20.91 -9.27
C PRO A 23 -5.94 -20.08 -8.32
N THR A 24 -7.05 -20.64 -7.85
CA THR A 24 -7.95 -19.92 -6.92
C THR A 24 -7.31 -19.71 -5.55
N LEU A 25 -6.58 -20.69 -5.05
CA LEU A 25 -5.81 -20.56 -3.80
C LEU A 25 -4.69 -19.53 -3.94
N GLN A 26 -3.98 -19.53 -5.06
CA GLN A 26 -2.92 -18.55 -5.30
C GLN A 26 -3.47 -17.12 -5.38
N ALA A 27 -4.60 -16.92 -6.05
CA ALA A 27 -5.26 -15.62 -6.10
C ALA A 27 -5.72 -15.14 -4.71
N GLY A 28 -6.28 -16.04 -3.90
CA GLY A 28 -6.68 -15.74 -2.53
C GLY A 28 -5.50 -15.37 -1.62
N LEU A 29 -4.37 -16.10 -1.75
CA LEU A 29 -3.15 -15.80 -1.01
C LEU A 29 -2.52 -14.46 -1.42
N ASP A 30 -2.55 -14.14 -2.71
CA ASP A 30 -2.05 -12.87 -3.21
C ASP A 30 -2.89 -11.70 -2.69
N ASP A 31 -4.21 -11.80 -2.78
CA ASP A 31 -5.14 -10.82 -2.24
C ASP A 31 -4.93 -10.60 -0.72
N ALA A 32 -4.78 -11.68 0.05
CA ALA A 32 -4.51 -11.61 1.49
C ALA A 32 -3.16 -10.91 1.81
N ARG A 33 -2.13 -11.12 0.98
CA ARG A 33 -0.82 -10.46 1.15
C ARG A 33 -0.92 -8.96 0.88
N VAL A 34 -1.58 -8.57 -0.20
CA VAL A 34 -1.76 -7.14 -0.53
C VAL A 34 -2.63 -6.45 0.52
N ALA A 35 -3.70 -7.11 1.00
CA ALA A 35 -4.51 -6.62 2.11
C ALA A 35 -3.67 -6.43 3.39
N GLY A 36 -2.82 -7.39 3.71
CA GLY A 36 -1.88 -7.32 4.84
C GLY A 36 -0.92 -6.14 4.71
N ALA A 37 -0.32 -5.96 3.53
CA ALA A 37 0.58 -4.84 3.24
C ALA A 37 -0.12 -3.48 3.33
N ALA A 38 -1.37 -3.38 2.84
CA ALA A 38 -2.14 -2.15 2.93
C ALA A 38 -2.49 -1.78 4.38
N ARG A 39 -2.85 -2.77 5.21
CA ARG A 39 -3.07 -2.56 6.65
C ARG A 39 -1.77 -2.19 7.37
N TYR A 40 -0.67 -2.84 7.04
CA TYR A 40 0.65 -2.52 7.58
C TYR A 40 1.04 -1.07 7.27
N LEU A 41 0.93 -0.64 6.01
CA LEU A 41 1.21 0.74 5.63
C LEU A 41 0.28 1.74 6.34
N SER A 42 -1.01 1.40 6.46
CA SER A 42 -1.98 2.21 7.22
C SER A 42 -1.57 2.37 8.69
N SER A 43 -1.08 1.29 9.32
CA SER A 43 -0.58 1.31 10.70
C SER A 43 0.67 2.18 10.83
N ARG A 44 1.63 2.07 9.90
CA ARG A 44 2.85 2.90 9.89
C ARG A 44 2.54 4.40 9.70
N LEU A 45 1.53 4.72 8.88
CA LEU A 45 1.03 6.09 8.73
C LEU A 45 0.35 6.59 10.01
N ALA A 46 -0.46 5.75 10.66
CA ALA A 46 -1.10 6.10 11.93
C ALA A 46 -0.08 6.30 13.05
N GLU A 47 0.98 5.50 13.09
CA GLU A 47 2.11 5.66 14.00
C GLU A 47 2.83 6.99 13.75
N SER A 48 3.15 7.32 12.49
CA SER A 48 3.77 8.60 12.13
C SER A 48 2.91 9.81 12.54
N ARG A 49 1.59 9.68 12.45
CA ARG A 49 0.64 10.69 12.95
C ARG A 49 0.73 10.83 14.49
N MET A 50 0.78 9.71 15.20
CA MET A 50 0.89 9.72 16.67
C MET A 50 2.22 10.31 17.11
N GLU A 51 3.31 9.98 16.43
CA GLU A 51 4.64 10.57 16.66
C GLU A 51 4.61 12.11 16.51
N ALA A 52 3.94 12.64 15.48
CA ALA A 52 3.81 14.08 15.28
C ALA A 52 3.08 14.77 16.44
N ILE A 53 2.03 14.13 16.96
CA ILE A 53 1.26 14.65 18.11
C ILE A 53 2.10 14.57 19.39
N GLN A 54 2.69 13.42 19.69
CA GLN A 54 3.46 13.19 20.92
C GLN A 54 4.71 14.07 21.01
N ARG A 55 5.41 14.25 19.90
CA ARG A 55 6.63 15.08 19.83
C ARG A 55 6.34 16.57 19.68
N SER A 56 5.07 16.95 19.43
CA SER A 56 4.68 18.32 19.10
C SER A 56 5.49 18.91 17.93
N ARG A 57 5.87 18.05 16.96
CA ARG A 57 6.66 18.38 15.78
C ARG A 57 6.03 17.78 14.53
N ARG A 58 6.36 18.32 13.37
CA ARG A 58 5.95 17.69 12.12
C ARG A 58 6.73 16.42 11.89
N VAL A 59 6.03 15.38 11.45
CA VAL A 59 6.61 14.10 11.04
C VAL A 59 6.13 13.80 9.63
N ALA A 60 7.01 13.38 8.74
CA ALA A 60 6.64 13.04 7.39
C ALA A 60 7.18 11.67 6.98
N MET A 61 6.30 10.83 6.42
CA MET A 61 6.68 9.61 5.71
C MET A 61 6.94 9.97 4.25
N ARG A 62 8.17 9.77 3.80
CA ARG A 62 8.61 10.04 2.43
C ARG A 62 8.82 8.73 1.69
N PHE A 63 8.39 8.73 0.43
CA PHE A 63 8.58 7.62 -0.49
C PHE A 63 9.65 7.99 -1.51
N ALA A 64 10.64 7.13 -1.67
CA ALA A 64 11.71 7.27 -2.63
C ALA A 64 11.83 6.02 -3.47
N ASP A 65 12.14 6.19 -4.74
CA ASP A 65 12.51 5.09 -5.63
C ASP A 65 13.97 4.70 -5.31
N VAL A 66 14.17 3.46 -4.95
CA VAL A 66 15.48 2.87 -4.66
C VAL A 66 15.55 1.52 -5.39
N ASP A 67 16.43 1.43 -6.39
CA ASP A 67 16.61 0.22 -7.21
C ASP A 67 15.31 -0.25 -7.90
N ALA A 68 14.59 0.69 -8.51
CA ALA A 68 13.30 0.47 -9.17
C ALA A 68 12.18 -0.06 -8.25
N GLN A 69 12.33 0.09 -6.93
CA GLN A 69 11.31 -0.19 -5.93
C GLN A 69 11.12 1.01 -5.01
N TYR A 70 9.91 1.23 -4.56
CA TYR A 70 9.66 2.27 -3.57
C TYR A 70 10.03 1.78 -2.16
N ALA A 71 10.84 2.59 -1.46
CA ALA A 71 11.04 2.51 -0.03
C ALA A 71 10.43 3.74 0.66
N PHE A 72 10.02 3.60 1.91
CA PHE A 72 9.55 4.72 2.71
C PHE A 72 10.41 4.90 3.97
N THR A 73 10.60 6.15 4.33
CA THR A 73 11.36 6.57 5.52
C THR A 73 10.57 7.65 6.23
N VAL A 74 10.51 7.57 7.54
CA VAL A 74 9.83 8.55 8.40
C VAL A 74 10.86 9.51 8.96
N TYR A 75 10.63 10.81 8.77
CA TYR A 75 11.49 11.89 9.21
C TYR A 75 10.77 12.81 10.20
N GLU A 76 11.51 13.33 11.17
CA GLU A 76 11.09 14.41 12.06
C GLU A 76 11.63 15.75 11.57
N ASP A 77 10.80 16.78 11.61
CA ASP A 77 11.16 18.17 11.33
C ASP A 77 12.05 18.72 12.46
N GLY A 78 13.30 19.02 12.13
CA GLY A 78 14.30 19.46 13.11
C GLY A 78 14.25 20.95 13.44
N ASN A 79 13.72 21.80 12.54
CA ASN A 79 13.77 23.26 12.66
C ASN A 79 12.40 23.97 12.60
N GLY A 80 11.31 23.21 12.46
CA GLY A 80 9.94 23.73 12.51
C GLY A 80 9.41 24.28 11.16
N ASN A 81 10.18 24.15 10.08
CA ASN A 81 9.79 24.62 8.74
C ASN A 81 9.08 23.55 7.88
N GLY A 82 8.91 22.35 8.43
CA GLY A 82 8.42 21.15 7.75
C GLY A 82 9.56 20.25 7.27
N VAL A 83 9.24 18.99 7.00
CA VAL A 83 10.24 18.03 6.50
C VAL A 83 10.59 18.33 5.05
N LEU A 84 11.78 18.86 4.83
CA LEU A 84 12.28 19.28 3.52
C LEU A 84 13.49 18.46 3.06
N MET A 85 13.58 18.19 1.75
CA MET A 85 14.70 17.44 1.19
C MET A 85 16.06 18.14 1.43
N SER A 86 16.09 19.47 1.43
CA SER A 86 17.28 20.27 1.75
C SER A 86 17.77 20.02 3.18
N ASP A 87 16.83 19.88 4.10
CA ASP A 87 17.12 19.74 5.55
C ASP A 87 17.46 18.30 5.90
N ILE A 88 16.84 17.33 5.21
CA ILE A 88 17.26 15.92 5.27
C ILE A 88 18.73 15.77 4.84
N ARG A 89 19.11 16.37 3.69
CA ARG A 89 20.52 16.29 3.21
C ARG A 89 21.50 16.96 4.15
N ARG A 90 21.09 17.98 4.88
CA ARG A 90 21.91 18.68 5.89
C ARG A 90 21.89 18.02 7.26
N GLY A 91 21.09 16.96 7.44
CA GLY A 91 20.94 16.27 8.72
C GLY A 91 20.15 17.04 9.77
N ILE A 92 19.44 18.11 9.36
CA ILE A 92 18.53 18.89 10.22
C ILE A 92 17.27 18.06 10.48
N ASP A 93 16.63 17.57 9.40
CA ASP A 93 15.50 16.65 9.50
C ASP A 93 16.07 15.23 9.59
N ARG A 94 15.80 14.56 10.70
CA ARG A 94 16.40 13.25 10.99
C ARG A 94 15.43 12.12 10.73
N PRO A 95 15.92 10.98 10.19
CA PRO A 95 15.09 9.80 10.11
C PRO A 95 14.81 9.25 11.49
N ILE A 96 13.56 8.89 11.76
CA ILE A 96 13.13 8.22 12.99
C ILE A 96 12.78 6.76 12.75
N HIS A 97 12.35 6.40 11.53
CA HIS A 97 12.10 5.03 11.11
C HIS A 97 12.44 4.83 9.64
N GLY A 98 12.86 3.63 9.30
CA GLY A 98 13.17 3.21 7.93
C GLY A 98 14.66 3.35 7.57
N PRO A 99 15.02 3.17 6.29
CA PRO A 99 14.12 2.88 5.16
C PRO A 99 13.49 1.48 5.21
N GLU A 100 12.23 1.38 4.80
CA GLU A 100 11.48 0.13 4.73
C GLU A 100 10.93 -0.09 3.33
N ARG A 101 10.95 -1.35 2.85
CA ARG A 101 10.31 -1.79 1.60
C ARG A 101 9.16 -2.72 1.93
N LEU A 102 8.06 -2.64 1.19
CA LEU A 102 6.95 -3.58 1.37
C LEU A 102 7.37 -5.02 1.04
N SER A 103 8.24 -5.19 0.05
CA SER A 103 8.75 -6.50 -0.39
C SER A 103 9.50 -7.26 0.70
N ASP A 104 10.05 -6.57 1.70
CA ASP A 104 10.81 -7.20 2.80
C ASP A 104 9.87 -8.03 3.71
N ASN A 105 8.62 -7.58 3.87
CA ASN A 105 7.62 -8.24 4.71
C ASN A 105 6.51 -8.95 3.91
N PHE A 106 6.23 -8.49 2.70
CA PHE A 106 5.11 -8.96 1.87
C PHE A 106 5.60 -9.37 0.48
N ARG A 107 5.87 -10.63 0.33
CA ARG A 107 6.37 -11.19 -0.93
C ARG A 107 5.41 -10.89 -2.09
N ASN A 108 5.95 -10.34 -3.19
CA ASN A 108 5.24 -9.98 -4.43
C ASN A 108 4.19 -8.88 -4.26
N VAL A 109 4.34 -8.03 -3.26
CA VAL A 109 3.54 -6.82 -3.10
C VAL A 109 4.42 -5.61 -3.39
N GLU A 110 3.91 -4.72 -4.23
CA GLU A 110 4.61 -3.52 -4.67
C GLU A 110 3.70 -2.29 -4.55
N PHE A 111 4.31 -1.12 -4.48
CA PHE A 111 3.61 0.12 -4.77
C PHE A 111 3.34 0.17 -6.27
N GLY A 112 2.08 0.05 -6.64
CA GLY A 112 1.67 -0.03 -8.03
C GLY A 112 0.20 0.35 -8.22
N ALA A 113 -0.09 1.07 -9.30
CA ALA A 113 -1.44 1.34 -9.76
C ALA A 113 -1.64 0.68 -11.11
N LEU A 114 -2.59 -0.25 -11.19
CA LEU A 114 -2.93 -0.89 -12.45
C LEU A 114 -3.61 0.11 -13.39
N PRO A 115 -3.48 -0.06 -14.71
CA PRO A 115 -4.12 0.83 -15.67
C PRO A 115 -5.64 0.87 -15.50
N MET A 116 -6.25 1.99 -15.92
CA MET A 116 -7.71 2.17 -15.98
C MET A 116 -8.44 2.13 -14.62
N LEU A 117 -7.75 2.26 -13.51
CA LEU A 117 -8.41 2.39 -12.21
C LEU A 117 -9.19 3.72 -12.14
N PRO A 118 -10.44 3.70 -11.68
CA PRO A 118 -11.19 4.93 -11.43
C PRO A 118 -10.64 5.65 -10.18
N PRO A 119 -10.94 6.93 -10.01
CA PRO A 119 -10.65 7.64 -8.76
C PRO A 119 -11.38 6.99 -7.58
N ILE A 120 -10.82 7.15 -6.37
CA ILE A 120 -11.45 6.61 -5.15
C ILE A 120 -12.68 7.42 -4.76
N GLU A 121 -12.61 8.74 -4.92
CA GLU A 121 -13.73 9.65 -4.64
C GLU A 121 -14.11 10.44 -5.88
N PRO A 122 -15.40 10.78 -6.03
CA PRO A 122 -15.84 11.66 -7.11
C PRO A 122 -15.07 13.00 -7.06
N GLY A 123 -14.50 13.38 -8.20
CA GLY A 123 -13.72 14.61 -8.32
C GLY A 123 -12.21 14.43 -8.16
N ASP A 124 -11.75 13.29 -7.69
CA ASP A 124 -10.31 12.95 -7.73
C ASP A 124 -9.88 12.62 -9.17
N SER A 125 -8.60 12.79 -9.44
CA SER A 125 -8.01 12.29 -10.69
C SER A 125 -7.69 10.80 -10.59
N PRO A 126 -7.89 10.01 -11.67
CA PRO A 126 -7.43 8.63 -11.73
C PRO A 126 -5.93 8.52 -11.43
N PRO A 127 -5.46 7.40 -10.84
CA PRO A 127 -4.05 7.26 -10.47
C PRO A 127 -3.09 7.29 -11.66
N GLY A 128 -3.51 6.87 -12.84
CA GLY A 128 -2.61 6.65 -13.96
C GLY A 128 -1.62 5.53 -13.63
N THR A 129 -0.33 5.78 -13.87
CA THR A 129 0.76 4.85 -13.55
C THR A 129 1.53 5.23 -12.29
N ASP A 130 1.23 6.38 -11.66
CA ASP A 130 1.92 6.82 -10.44
C ASP A 130 1.23 6.24 -9.19
N PRO A 131 1.86 5.30 -8.48
CA PRO A 131 1.27 4.68 -7.31
C PRO A 131 1.29 5.57 -6.06
N ILE A 132 2.10 6.65 -6.05
CA ILE A 132 2.29 7.51 -4.88
C ILE A 132 1.73 8.91 -5.16
N ARG A 133 0.43 9.06 -5.00
CA ARG A 133 -0.30 10.31 -5.26
C ARG A 133 -0.38 11.18 -3.99
N LEU A 134 0.76 11.75 -3.59
CA LEU A 134 0.94 12.49 -2.33
C LEU A 134 1.54 13.89 -2.60
N GLY A 135 0.83 14.72 -3.34
CA GLY A 135 1.33 16.04 -3.70
C GLY A 135 2.68 16.00 -4.46
N THR A 136 3.40 17.11 -4.49
CA THR A 136 4.64 17.25 -5.26
C THR A 136 5.85 16.53 -4.66
N GLY A 137 5.81 16.23 -3.35
CA GLY A 137 6.97 15.71 -2.61
C GLY A 137 6.97 14.19 -2.39
N ARG A 138 5.98 13.46 -2.88
CA ARG A 138 5.78 12.03 -2.58
C ARG A 138 5.91 11.72 -1.09
N SER A 139 5.30 12.57 -0.27
CA SER A 139 5.34 12.45 1.19
C SER A 139 4.01 12.77 1.83
N VAL A 140 3.67 12.02 2.89
CA VAL A 140 2.60 12.37 3.83
C VAL A 140 3.23 13.07 5.02
N SER A 141 2.88 14.32 5.25
CA SER A 141 3.32 15.07 6.42
C SER A 141 2.17 15.22 7.41
N PHE A 142 2.43 14.91 8.67
CA PHE A 142 1.52 15.09 9.79
C PHE A 142 1.98 16.25 10.65
N ASN A 143 1.06 17.12 11.06
CA ASN A 143 1.35 18.19 12.00
C ASN A 143 1.01 17.78 13.45
N PRO A 144 1.41 18.57 14.47
CA PRO A 144 1.11 18.29 15.88
C PRO A 144 -0.38 18.20 16.21
N LEU A 145 -1.26 18.76 15.39
CA LEU A 145 -2.72 18.67 15.55
C LEU A 145 -3.30 17.39 14.95
N GLY A 146 -2.45 16.53 14.37
CA GLY A 146 -2.87 15.30 13.74
C GLY A 146 -3.49 15.46 12.34
N GLN A 147 -3.45 16.64 11.76
CA GLN A 147 -3.81 16.86 10.35
C GLN A 147 -2.67 16.38 9.45
N ALA A 148 -2.98 16.07 8.19
CA ALA A 148 -2.03 15.49 7.25
C ALA A 148 -2.08 16.12 5.86
N THR A 149 -1.08 15.85 5.04
CA THR A 149 -1.18 16.01 3.60
C THR A 149 -2.15 14.98 3.04
N SER A 150 -3.15 15.41 2.27
CA SER A 150 -4.07 14.50 1.60
C SER A 150 -3.38 13.74 0.47
N GLY A 151 -3.79 12.50 0.25
CA GLY A 151 -3.34 11.74 -0.90
C GLY A 151 -3.66 10.27 -0.83
N THR A 152 -3.22 9.54 -1.84
CA THR A 152 -3.50 8.11 -1.98
C THR A 152 -2.25 7.37 -2.40
N ILE A 153 -2.06 6.20 -1.81
CA ILE A 153 -0.97 5.27 -2.11
C ILE A 153 -1.60 3.97 -2.60
N TYR A 154 -1.18 3.51 -3.75
CA TYR A 154 -1.70 2.30 -4.40
C TYR A 154 -0.73 1.15 -4.24
N LEU A 155 -1.28 -0.05 -3.98
CA LEU A 155 -0.53 -1.29 -3.81
C LEU A 155 -1.11 -2.36 -4.73
N THR A 156 -0.25 -3.14 -5.33
CA THR A 156 -0.65 -4.24 -6.22
C THR A 156 0.09 -5.52 -5.90
N GLY A 157 -0.54 -6.65 -6.24
CA GLY A 157 0.03 -8.00 -6.20
C GLY A 157 0.12 -8.60 -7.60
N ARG A 158 0.56 -9.85 -7.68
CA ARG A 158 0.76 -10.56 -8.95
C ARG A 158 -0.53 -10.86 -9.71
N ASN A 159 -1.63 -11.17 -9.00
CA ASN A 159 -2.90 -11.60 -9.60
C ASN A 159 -3.91 -10.45 -9.67
N HIS A 160 -3.47 -9.25 -10.02
CA HIS A 160 -4.29 -8.05 -10.12
C HIS A 160 -5.01 -7.67 -8.82
N ALA A 161 -4.56 -8.16 -7.66
CA ALA A 161 -5.03 -7.64 -6.39
C ALA A 161 -4.64 -6.17 -6.28
N GLN A 162 -5.60 -5.27 -6.13
CA GLN A 162 -5.39 -3.83 -6.12
C GLN A 162 -5.99 -3.22 -4.86
N TYR A 163 -5.15 -2.52 -4.10
CA TYR A 163 -5.51 -1.84 -2.87
C TYR A 163 -5.05 -0.39 -2.90
N ALA A 164 -5.67 0.42 -2.08
CA ALA A 164 -5.26 1.81 -1.91
C ALA A 164 -5.34 2.21 -0.43
N VAL A 165 -4.37 2.99 0.01
CA VAL A 165 -4.35 3.63 1.33
C VAL A 165 -4.52 5.12 1.13
N ARG A 166 -5.65 5.65 1.59
CA ARG A 166 -5.99 7.07 1.46
C ARG A 166 -5.82 7.79 2.78
N VAL A 167 -5.17 8.94 2.72
CA VAL A 167 -5.00 9.87 3.83
C VAL A 167 -5.86 11.10 3.59
N PHE A 168 -6.72 11.42 4.57
CA PHE A 168 -7.58 12.60 4.55
C PHE A 168 -6.91 13.74 5.31
N GLY A 169 -6.57 14.81 4.61
CA GLY A 169 -5.74 15.88 5.16
C GLY A 169 -6.30 16.56 6.39
N ALA A 170 -7.54 17.02 6.34
CA ALA A 170 -8.14 17.80 7.43
C ALA A 170 -8.25 17.04 8.77
N SER A 171 -8.49 15.74 8.71
CA SER A 171 -8.67 14.88 9.90
C SER A 171 -7.47 13.99 10.21
N GLY A 172 -6.52 13.85 9.29
CA GLY A 172 -5.46 12.86 9.37
C GLY A 172 -5.96 11.41 9.38
N LYS A 173 -7.23 11.18 8.99
CA LYS A 173 -7.83 9.85 8.94
C LYS A 173 -7.20 9.05 7.81
N ILE A 174 -6.94 7.77 8.06
CA ILE A 174 -6.39 6.84 7.08
C ILE A 174 -7.42 5.77 6.82
N ARG A 175 -7.67 5.48 5.56
CA ARG A 175 -8.58 4.39 5.14
C ARG A 175 -7.91 3.52 4.11
N VAL A 176 -8.19 2.22 4.21
CA VAL A 176 -7.78 1.22 3.23
C VAL A 176 -8.98 0.90 2.35
N TYR A 177 -8.74 0.81 1.05
CA TYR A 177 -9.72 0.45 0.05
C TYR A 177 -9.23 -0.74 -0.74
N ARG A 178 -10.16 -1.62 -1.12
CA ARG A 178 -9.94 -2.73 -2.06
C ARG A 178 -10.69 -2.42 -3.35
N TYR A 179 -10.05 -2.64 -4.48
CA TYR A 179 -10.70 -2.53 -5.76
C TYR A 179 -11.46 -3.81 -6.12
N ASN A 180 -12.73 -3.66 -6.45
CA ASN A 180 -13.58 -4.76 -6.92
C ASN A 180 -13.66 -4.73 -8.44
N TRP A 181 -12.94 -5.63 -9.08
CA TRP A 181 -12.91 -5.73 -10.55
C TRP A 181 -14.26 -6.04 -11.19
N ARG A 182 -15.13 -6.81 -10.51
CA ARG A 182 -16.46 -7.13 -11.02
C ARG A 182 -17.40 -5.93 -10.99
N GLY A 183 -17.29 -5.10 -9.99
CA GLY A 183 -18.14 -3.91 -9.83
C GLY A 183 -17.51 -2.63 -10.36
N GLY A 184 -16.22 -2.63 -10.72
CA GLY A 184 -15.50 -1.44 -11.16
C GLY A 184 -15.39 -0.34 -10.09
N THR A 185 -15.43 -0.71 -8.80
CA THR A 185 -15.55 0.24 -7.70
C THR A 185 -14.58 -0.05 -6.56
N TRP A 186 -14.24 0.98 -5.79
CA TRP A 186 -13.49 0.87 -4.56
C TRP A 186 -14.42 0.60 -3.37
N ALA A 187 -14.11 -0.41 -2.58
CA ALA A 187 -14.80 -0.72 -1.33
C ALA A 187 -13.87 -0.48 -0.14
N PRO A 188 -14.31 0.19 0.93
CA PRO A 188 -13.53 0.33 2.16
C PRO A 188 -13.38 -1.03 2.86
N LEU A 189 -12.25 -1.24 3.53
CA LEU A 189 -11.97 -2.40 4.38
C LEU A 189 -12.27 -2.11 5.83
#